data_93fe92a70442435a26d12404503e228a
#
_entry.id   93fe92a70442435a26d12404503e228a
#
_cell.length_a   1.000
_cell.length_b   1.000
_cell.length_c   1.000
_cell.angle_alpha   90.00
_cell.angle_beta   90.00
_cell.angle_gamma   90.00
#
_symmetry.space_group_name_H-M   'P 1'
#
loop_
_entity.id
_entity.type
_entity.pdbx_description
1 polymer ?
#
loop_
_entity_poly.entity_id
_entity_poly.type
_entity_poly.pdbx_seq_one_letter_code
_entity_poly.pdbx_strand_id
1 'polypeptide(L)'
;MADILNLVNPNDVLSCKYEISRFPDGQQSIRILQHNYNTFYSLKEQPTPVIIKSRLNNFQDLELIICANQALKEIGVKSVKLYIPYCIGGRSDRKFQEGGINYIKTVIAPILNSQNFDEVRVMDPHSDVLEACINNFFKLNNTQLVKFALSNIDNKDYAQDRICLVSPDAGAYKKVYDVAKWFGIKEIITASKVRDLDSGKILKTVVPSLENHNDDIKYVIVDDICDGGRTFVELAKVIKEEKPNAKIHLVVTHGIFSAGFDELGEYFDGIYTTNSIKDISDVGTSSTLKPINFKQLNIF
;
A
#
# COMPACT_ATOMS: atom_id res chain seq x y z
N MET A 1 5.62 24.68 -7.53
CA MET A 1 5.94 23.24 -7.33
C MET A 1 6.09 23.07 -5.82
N ALA A 2 5.59 22.00 -5.21
CA ALA A 2 5.73 21.79 -3.76
C ALA A 2 7.16 21.35 -3.43
N ASP A 3 7.70 21.82 -2.31
CA ASP A 3 8.95 21.31 -1.77
C ASP A 3 8.71 19.95 -1.07
N ILE A 4 9.72 19.10 -0.99
CA ILE A 4 9.61 17.76 -0.43
C ILE A 4 10.53 17.65 0.78
N LEU A 5 10.02 17.05 1.87
CA LEU A 5 10.81 16.54 2.99
C LEU A 5 10.62 15.01 3.02
N ASN A 6 11.56 14.28 2.46
CA ASN A 6 11.48 12.83 2.32
C ASN A 6 12.15 12.13 3.51
N LEU A 7 11.36 11.68 4.47
CA LEU A 7 11.85 11.00 5.68
C LEU A 7 12.22 9.53 5.45
N VAL A 8 11.85 8.97 4.29
CA VAL A 8 12.18 7.58 3.91
C VAL A 8 13.52 7.50 3.19
N ASN A 9 13.80 8.49 2.35
CA ASN A 9 15.06 8.54 1.60
C ASN A 9 15.77 9.89 1.84
N PRO A 10 16.69 9.96 2.83
CA PRO A 10 17.43 11.19 3.14
C PRO A 10 18.37 11.64 2.02
N ASN A 11 18.69 10.74 1.08
CA ASN A 11 19.55 11.03 -0.08
C ASN A 11 18.77 11.49 -1.32
N ASP A 12 17.44 11.61 -1.22
CA ASP A 12 16.63 12.15 -2.32
C ASP A 12 17.09 13.57 -2.65
N VAL A 13 17.55 13.76 -3.89
CA VAL A 13 18.12 15.04 -4.36
C VAL A 13 17.08 16.16 -4.44
N LEU A 14 15.79 15.79 -4.50
CA LEU A 14 14.67 16.72 -4.51
C LEU A 14 14.17 17.06 -3.10
N SER A 15 14.67 16.36 -2.08
CA SER A 15 14.29 16.57 -0.69
C SER A 15 15.08 17.70 -0.03
N CYS A 16 14.42 18.42 0.85
CA CYS A 16 15.07 19.28 1.83
C CYS A 16 16.07 18.44 2.66
N LYS A 17 17.23 18.99 2.93
CA LYS A 17 18.23 18.30 3.76
C LYS A 17 17.87 18.44 5.24
N TYR A 18 18.05 17.35 5.96
CA TYR A 18 17.77 17.27 7.40
C TYR A 18 18.70 16.28 8.08
N GLU A 19 18.75 16.35 9.39
CA GLU A 19 19.43 15.40 10.27
C GLU A 19 18.44 14.85 11.28
N ILE A 20 18.48 13.55 11.52
CA ILE A 20 17.73 12.89 12.58
C ILE A 20 18.72 12.48 13.66
N SER A 21 18.38 12.76 14.92
CA SER A 21 19.10 12.28 16.09
C SER A 21 18.13 11.55 17.02
N ARG A 22 18.67 10.69 17.86
CA ARG A 22 17.93 9.96 18.87
C ARG A 22 18.59 10.14 20.22
N PHE A 23 17.79 10.54 21.20
CA PHE A 23 18.25 10.69 22.57
C PHE A 23 18.29 9.32 23.30
N PRO A 24 19.07 9.19 24.40
CA PRO A 24 19.19 7.91 25.10
C PRO A 24 17.87 7.36 25.68
N ASP A 25 16.89 8.21 25.95
CA ASP A 25 15.55 7.85 26.39
C ASP A 25 14.65 7.33 25.27
N GLY A 26 15.15 7.39 24.02
CA GLY A 26 14.46 6.92 22.82
C GLY A 26 13.79 8.02 22.00
N GLN A 27 13.68 9.24 22.52
CA GLN A 27 13.09 10.38 21.78
C GLN A 27 13.83 10.63 20.48
N GLN A 28 13.09 10.83 19.40
CA GLN A 28 13.61 11.27 18.10
C GLN A 28 13.57 12.80 18.00
N SER A 29 14.55 13.35 17.31
CA SER A 29 14.59 14.76 16.95
C SER A 29 15.01 14.92 15.49
N ILE A 30 14.49 15.95 14.84
CA ILE A 30 14.84 16.30 13.48
C ILE A 30 15.29 17.76 13.42
N ARG A 31 16.34 18.01 12.65
CA ARG A 31 16.83 19.36 12.33
C ARG A 31 16.82 19.54 10.82
N ILE A 32 16.08 20.52 10.34
CA ILE A 32 16.08 20.91 8.92
C ILE A 32 17.24 21.84 8.67
N LEU A 33 18.07 21.50 7.66
CA LEU A 33 19.31 22.22 7.39
C LEU A 33 19.07 23.49 6.55
N GLN A 34 19.68 24.60 6.97
CA GLN A 34 19.44 25.94 6.41
C GLN A 34 19.77 26.13 4.93
N HIS A 35 20.64 25.33 4.35
CA HIS A 35 21.10 25.49 2.96
C HIS A 35 19.99 25.36 1.91
N ASN A 36 18.82 24.89 2.30
CA ASN A 36 17.66 24.72 1.41
C ASN A 36 16.53 25.72 1.68
N TYR A 37 16.71 26.66 2.64
CA TYR A 37 15.67 27.66 2.99
C TYR A 37 15.31 28.64 1.88
N ASN A 38 16.23 28.91 0.96
CA ASN A 38 15.98 29.85 -0.11
C ASN A 38 14.85 29.41 -1.04
N THR A 39 14.50 28.12 -1.03
CA THR A 39 13.36 27.59 -1.76
C THR A 39 12.04 27.90 -1.04
N PHE A 40 12.03 27.87 0.30
CA PHE A 40 10.83 28.15 1.11
C PHE A 40 10.48 29.65 1.18
N TYR A 41 11.49 30.52 1.08
CA TYR A 41 11.33 31.98 1.17
C TYR A 41 11.36 32.68 -0.20
N SER A 42 11.13 31.97 -1.30
CA SER A 42 10.94 32.65 -2.59
C SER A 42 9.82 33.68 -2.41
N LEU A 43 10.12 34.93 -2.75
CA LEU A 43 9.26 36.13 -2.70
C LEU A 43 7.96 36.01 -3.51
N LYS A 44 7.39 34.81 -3.60
CA LYS A 44 6.12 34.57 -4.27
C LYS A 44 4.99 34.93 -3.31
N GLU A 45 4.02 35.64 -3.81
CA GLU A 45 2.80 36.05 -3.13
C GLU A 45 1.99 34.89 -2.51
N GLN A 46 2.32 33.65 -2.85
CA GLN A 46 1.73 32.45 -2.24
C GLN A 46 2.82 31.52 -1.69
N PRO A 47 2.69 31.08 -0.42
CA PRO A 47 3.65 30.18 0.18
C PRO A 47 3.67 28.82 -0.55
N THR A 48 4.85 28.35 -0.91
CA THR A 48 5.02 27.01 -1.48
C THR A 48 4.76 25.97 -0.39
N PRO A 49 3.85 25.02 -0.57
CA PRO A 49 3.62 23.97 0.41
C PRO A 49 4.82 23.01 0.49
N VAL A 50 5.09 22.49 1.68
CA VAL A 50 6.04 21.39 1.89
C VAL A 50 5.27 20.09 2.06
N ILE A 51 5.68 19.06 1.32
CA ILE A 51 5.13 17.70 1.47
C ILE A 51 6.08 16.86 2.29
N ILE A 52 5.68 16.48 3.48
CA ILE A 52 6.36 15.45 4.27
C ILE A 52 6.00 14.09 3.64
N LYS A 53 7.00 13.37 3.14
CA LYS A 53 6.83 11.97 2.70
C LYS A 53 7.39 11.06 3.79
N SER A 54 6.57 10.15 4.30
CA SER A 54 6.97 9.23 5.36
C SER A 54 6.24 7.90 5.25
N ARG A 55 6.84 6.85 5.82
CA ARG A 55 6.09 5.67 6.24
C ARG A 55 5.37 5.98 7.56
N LEU A 56 4.29 5.26 7.82
CA LEU A 56 3.60 5.27 9.12
C LEU A 56 3.25 3.82 9.50
N ASN A 57 4.27 3.06 9.88
CA ASN A 57 4.17 1.65 10.23
C ASN A 57 4.12 1.41 11.74
N ASN A 58 4.56 2.40 12.52
CA ASN A 58 4.69 2.32 13.97
C ASN A 58 4.63 3.72 14.61
N PHE A 59 4.68 3.79 15.95
CA PHE A 59 4.63 5.06 16.67
C PHE A 59 5.93 5.87 16.56
N GLN A 60 7.07 5.26 16.26
CA GLN A 60 8.31 5.99 16.02
C GLN A 60 8.23 6.78 14.70
N ASP A 61 7.62 6.19 13.67
CA ASP A 61 7.33 6.91 12.43
C ASP A 61 6.39 8.09 12.69
N LEU A 62 5.36 7.89 13.54
CA LEU A 62 4.42 8.94 13.91
C LEU A 62 5.10 10.08 14.68
N GLU A 63 5.97 9.76 15.64
CA GLU A 63 6.79 10.73 16.36
C GLU A 63 7.63 11.57 15.40
N LEU A 64 8.32 10.93 14.46
CA LEU A 64 9.16 11.61 13.48
C LEU A 64 8.34 12.54 12.57
N ILE A 65 7.15 12.12 12.14
CA ILE A 65 6.22 12.96 11.37
C ILE A 65 5.82 14.21 12.17
N ILE A 66 5.50 14.03 13.44
CA ILE A 66 5.12 15.15 14.33
C ILE A 66 6.30 16.12 14.49
N CYS A 67 7.49 15.60 14.81
CA CYS A 67 8.70 16.41 14.95
C CYS A 67 9.03 17.19 13.67
N ALA A 68 8.90 16.53 12.50
CA ALA A 68 9.13 17.16 11.20
C ALA A 68 8.12 18.30 10.93
N ASN A 69 6.84 18.08 11.23
CA ASN A 69 5.81 19.10 11.07
C ASN A 69 6.07 20.31 11.97
N GLN A 70 6.45 20.08 13.24
CA GLN A 70 6.77 21.18 14.15
C GLN A 70 8.05 21.92 13.72
N ALA A 71 9.10 21.21 13.34
CA ALA A 71 10.33 21.82 12.82
C ALA A 71 10.08 22.70 11.60
N LEU A 72 9.22 22.25 10.66
CA LEU A 72 8.82 23.07 9.50
C LEU A 72 8.06 24.35 9.93
N LYS A 73 7.15 24.25 10.90
CA LYS A 73 6.40 25.39 11.43
C LYS A 73 7.29 26.41 12.13
N GLU A 74 8.25 25.94 12.94
CA GLU A 74 9.23 26.78 13.63
C GLU A 74 10.08 27.61 12.68
N ILE A 75 10.45 27.05 11.54
CA ILE A 75 11.18 27.79 10.50
C ILE A 75 10.29 28.63 9.60
N GLY A 76 8.99 28.73 9.89
CA GLY A 76 8.04 29.65 9.23
C GLY A 76 7.29 29.05 8.04
N VAL A 77 7.38 27.76 7.77
CA VAL A 77 6.56 27.10 6.73
C VAL A 77 5.08 27.21 7.09
N LYS A 78 4.28 27.79 6.20
CA LYS A 78 2.86 28.07 6.42
C LYS A 78 1.92 26.95 5.97
N SER A 79 2.35 26.16 4.99
CA SER A 79 1.55 25.10 4.40
C SER A 79 2.33 23.77 4.43
N VAL A 80 1.82 22.80 5.17
CA VAL A 80 2.42 21.46 5.30
C VAL A 80 1.41 20.40 4.91
N LYS A 81 1.79 19.58 3.94
CA LYS A 81 1.03 18.40 3.51
C LYS A 81 1.74 17.14 3.96
N LEU A 82 0.99 16.09 4.22
CA LEU A 82 1.52 14.78 4.62
C LEU A 82 1.21 13.72 3.55
N TYR A 83 2.22 12.96 3.14
CA TYR A 83 2.09 11.77 2.32
C TYR A 83 2.55 10.54 3.09
N ILE A 84 1.61 9.71 3.52
CA ILE A 84 1.79 8.43 4.19
C ILE A 84 1.06 7.36 3.38
N PRO A 85 1.73 6.66 2.45
CA PRO A 85 1.05 5.68 1.58
C PRO A 85 0.25 4.67 2.36
N TYR A 86 0.84 4.08 3.40
CA TYR A 86 0.19 3.20 4.36
C TYR A 86 -0.02 3.92 5.69
N CYS A 87 -1.18 3.69 6.30
CA CYS A 87 -1.50 4.19 7.63
C CYS A 87 -1.61 3.00 8.60
N ILE A 88 -0.78 3.02 9.65
CA ILE A 88 -0.83 2.00 10.71
C ILE A 88 -2.25 1.82 11.25
N GLY A 89 -2.65 0.58 11.46
CA GLY A 89 -3.99 0.23 11.94
C GLY A 89 -5.09 0.37 10.90
N GLY A 90 -4.75 0.59 9.60
CA GLY A 90 -5.72 0.72 8.51
C GLY A 90 -6.75 -0.40 8.44
N ARG A 91 -6.40 -1.63 8.91
CA ARG A 91 -7.31 -2.78 9.04
C ARG A 91 -8.15 -2.77 10.33
N SER A 92 -7.79 -1.93 11.31
CA SER A 92 -8.50 -1.80 12.60
C SER A 92 -9.50 -0.64 12.56
N ASP A 93 -10.36 -0.67 11.56
CA ASP A 93 -11.30 0.37 11.17
C ASP A 93 -12.65 0.29 11.89
N ARG A 94 -12.84 -0.71 12.73
CA ARG A 94 -14.06 -0.94 13.51
C ARG A 94 -13.74 -1.67 14.82
N LYS A 95 -14.71 -1.71 15.69
CA LYS A 95 -14.68 -2.57 16.88
C LYS A 95 -15.02 -4.01 16.44
N PHE A 96 -14.06 -4.93 16.56
CA PHE A 96 -14.24 -6.33 16.14
C PHE A 96 -14.92 -7.21 17.18
N GLN A 97 -14.73 -6.85 18.45
CA GLN A 97 -15.32 -7.61 19.59
C GLN A 97 -15.59 -6.68 20.76
N GLU A 98 -16.40 -7.13 21.71
CA GLU A 98 -16.68 -6.38 22.92
C GLU A 98 -15.39 -6.10 23.70
N GLY A 99 -15.26 -4.90 24.30
CA GLY A 99 -14.01 -4.45 24.94
C GLY A 99 -12.94 -3.94 23.97
N GLY A 100 -13.05 -4.18 22.66
CA GLY A 100 -12.13 -3.65 21.65
C GLY A 100 -12.40 -2.19 21.28
N ILE A 101 -11.54 -1.62 20.45
CA ILE A 101 -11.63 -0.23 19.96
C ILE A 101 -11.63 -0.17 18.43
N ASN A 102 -12.12 0.93 17.89
CA ASN A 102 -11.77 1.34 16.52
C ASN A 102 -10.47 2.13 16.61
N TYR A 103 -9.35 1.49 16.29
CA TYR A 103 -8.01 2.04 16.47
C TYR A 103 -7.78 3.30 15.63
N ILE A 104 -8.25 3.31 14.38
CA ILE A 104 -8.17 4.50 13.52
C ILE A 104 -8.88 5.68 14.15
N LYS A 105 -10.15 5.50 14.51
CA LYS A 105 -10.99 6.58 15.05
C LYS A 105 -10.50 7.12 16.38
N THR A 106 -10.04 6.22 17.28
CA THR A 106 -9.77 6.59 18.68
C THR A 106 -8.31 6.87 18.98
N VAL A 107 -7.38 6.42 18.13
CA VAL A 107 -5.93 6.58 18.36
C VAL A 107 -5.28 7.40 17.26
N ILE A 108 -5.29 6.92 16.01
CA ILE A 108 -4.48 7.53 14.95
C ILE A 108 -5.06 8.84 14.45
N ALA A 109 -6.35 8.88 14.14
CA ALA A 109 -6.98 10.08 13.58
C ALA A 109 -6.91 11.30 14.53
N PRO A 110 -7.16 11.18 15.85
CA PRO A 110 -7.01 12.32 16.76
C PRO A 110 -5.59 12.91 16.76
N ILE A 111 -4.56 12.04 16.71
CA ILE A 111 -3.17 12.51 16.72
C ILE A 111 -2.82 13.21 15.39
N LEU A 112 -3.18 12.61 14.24
CA LEU A 112 -2.92 13.21 12.93
C LEU A 112 -3.70 14.52 12.75
N ASN A 113 -4.96 14.57 13.16
CA ASN A 113 -5.82 15.76 13.06
C ASN A 113 -5.29 16.92 13.90
N SER A 114 -4.71 16.64 15.08
CA SER A 114 -4.09 17.69 15.92
C SER A 114 -2.89 18.36 15.28
N GLN A 115 -2.28 17.75 14.26
CA GLN A 115 -1.13 18.31 13.56
C GLN A 115 -1.52 19.40 12.56
N ASN A 116 -2.80 19.52 12.17
CA ASN A 116 -3.34 20.49 11.23
C ASN A 116 -2.58 20.52 9.90
N PHE A 117 -2.43 19.34 9.27
CA PHE A 117 -1.96 19.25 7.90
C PHE A 117 -3.00 19.81 6.93
N ASP A 118 -2.56 20.56 5.92
CA ASP A 118 -3.45 21.08 4.88
C ASP A 118 -4.00 19.97 3.99
N GLU A 119 -3.30 18.84 3.92
CA GLU A 119 -3.72 17.67 3.18
C GLU A 119 -3.00 16.43 3.74
N VAL A 120 -3.73 15.32 3.89
CA VAL A 120 -3.17 14.00 4.25
C VAL A 120 -3.45 13.02 3.13
N ARG A 121 -2.42 12.63 2.40
CA ARG A 121 -2.51 11.68 1.28
C ARG A 121 -2.22 10.27 1.75
N VAL A 122 -3.16 9.36 1.49
CA VAL A 122 -3.02 7.92 1.75
C VAL A 122 -3.28 7.16 0.46
N MET A 123 -2.47 6.13 0.18
CA MET A 123 -2.60 5.32 -1.02
C MET A 123 -3.41 4.07 -0.71
N ASP A 124 -4.42 3.78 -1.54
CA ASP A 124 -5.24 2.57 -1.51
C ASP A 124 -5.67 2.14 -0.09
N PRO A 125 -6.33 3.00 0.69
CA PRO A 125 -6.73 2.68 2.04
C PRO A 125 -7.65 1.44 2.07
N HIS A 126 -7.52 0.64 3.14
CA HIS A 126 -8.28 -0.59 3.32
C HIS A 126 -9.80 -0.38 3.32
N SER A 127 -10.24 0.72 3.93
CA SER A 127 -11.65 1.11 3.99
C SER A 127 -11.83 2.63 3.96
N ASP A 128 -13.07 3.07 3.73
CA ASP A 128 -13.43 4.48 3.71
C ASP A 128 -13.46 5.11 5.13
N VAL A 129 -13.19 4.34 6.19
CA VAL A 129 -13.13 4.85 7.57
C VAL A 129 -11.98 5.82 7.78
N LEU A 130 -10.84 5.61 7.11
CA LEU A 130 -9.72 6.57 7.15
C LEU A 130 -10.15 7.94 6.62
N GLU A 131 -10.84 7.97 5.48
CA GLU A 131 -11.38 9.19 4.88
C GLU A 131 -12.38 9.89 5.80
N ALA A 132 -13.24 9.12 6.48
CA ALA A 132 -14.22 9.65 7.41
C ALA A 132 -13.62 10.20 8.72
N CYS A 133 -12.43 9.76 9.12
CA CYS A 133 -11.83 10.10 10.41
C CYS A 133 -10.69 11.12 10.31
N ILE A 134 -9.98 11.20 9.18
CA ILE A 134 -8.81 12.09 9.01
C ILE A 134 -9.23 13.34 8.27
N ASN A 135 -8.92 14.50 8.85
CA ASN A 135 -9.18 15.79 8.26
C ASN A 135 -8.32 16.01 7.00
N ASN A 136 -8.88 16.71 6.01
CA ASN A 136 -8.20 17.04 4.76
C ASN A 136 -7.62 15.82 4.03
N PHE A 137 -8.32 14.70 4.15
CA PHE A 137 -7.91 13.42 3.58
C PHE A 137 -7.95 13.44 2.04
N PHE A 138 -6.95 12.86 1.42
CA PHE A 138 -6.88 12.68 -0.02
C PHE A 138 -6.49 11.24 -0.36
N LYS A 139 -7.39 10.51 -0.99
CA LYS A 139 -7.19 9.12 -1.41
C LYS A 139 -6.44 9.06 -2.73
N LEU A 140 -5.31 8.36 -2.73
CA LEU A 140 -4.63 7.96 -3.96
C LEU A 140 -5.02 6.51 -4.30
N ASN A 141 -5.29 6.25 -5.56
CA ASN A 141 -5.58 4.89 -6.02
C ASN A 141 -4.28 4.11 -6.35
N ASN A 142 -4.43 2.81 -6.57
CA ASN A 142 -3.33 1.92 -6.92
C ASN A 142 -3.07 1.79 -8.43
N THR A 143 -3.68 2.62 -9.26
CA THR A 143 -3.61 2.52 -10.74
C THR A 143 -2.18 2.47 -11.26
N GLN A 144 -1.24 3.25 -10.68
CA GLN A 144 0.16 3.23 -11.10
C GLN A 144 0.84 1.90 -10.82
N LEU A 145 0.55 1.28 -9.66
CA LEU A 145 1.05 -0.06 -9.33
C LEU A 145 0.50 -1.10 -10.29
N VAL A 146 -0.82 -1.08 -10.52
CA VAL A 146 -1.44 -2.04 -11.46
C VAL A 146 -0.88 -1.86 -12.87
N LYS A 147 -0.73 -0.62 -13.35
CA LYS A 147 -0.07 -0.34 -14.64
C LYS A 147 1.33 -0.92 -14.70
N PHE A 148 2.13 -0.70 -13.65
CA PHE A 148 3.48 -1.26 -13.53
C PHE A 148 3.46 -2.80 -13.57
N ALA A 149 2.54 -3.44 -12.85
CA ALA A 149 2.39 -4.89 -12.85
C ALA A 149 1.99 -5.41 -14.24
N LEU A 150 0.94 -4.86 -14.85
CA LEU A 150 0.44 -5.28 -16.16
C LEU A 150 1.51 -5.14 -17.25
N SER A 151 2.30 -4.07 -17.24
CA SER A 151 3.43 -3.88 -18.19
C SER A 151 4.51 -4.95 -18.05
N ASN A 152 4.65 -5.56 -16.88
CA ASN A 152 5.62 -6.61 -16.62
C ASN A 152 5.06 -8.02 -16.85
N ILE A 153 3.74 -8.17 -16.76
CA ILE A 153 3.04 -9.46 -16.96
C ILE A 153 2.88 -9.74 -18.46
N ASP A 154 2.51 -8.72 -19.22
CA ASP A 154 2.35 -8.84 -20.67
C ASP A 154 2.99 -7.65 -21.40
N ASN A 155 4.10 -7.89 -22.09
CA ASN A 155 4.85 -6.88 -22.83
C ASN A 155 4.13 -6.38 -24.11
N LYS A 156 2.95 -6.92 -24.45
CA LYS A 156 2.18 -6.56 -25.63
C LYS A 156 0.98 -5.71 -25.21
N ASP A 157 1.17 -4.40 -25.14
CA ASP A 157 0.13 -3.37 -24.99
C ASP A 157 -1.15 -3.83 -24.26
N TYR A 158 -0.98 -4.34 -23.02
CA TYR A 158 -2.05 -4.90 -22.20
C TYR A 158 -3.06 -5.69 -23.04
N ALA A 159 -2.75 -6.92 -23.42
CA ALA A 159 -3.73 -7.75 -24.12
C ALA A 159 -4.93 -8.00 -23.19
N GLN A 160 -5.86 -7.05 -23.22
CA GLN A 160 -7.05 -6.97 -22.37
C GLN A 160 -7.84 -8.28 -22.34
N ASP A 161 -7.78 -9.01 -23.46
CA ASP A 161 -8.48 -10.29 -23.64
C ASP A 161 -7.69 -11.50 -23.08
N ARG A 162 -6.48 -11.30 -22.54
CA ARG A 162 -5.65 -12.35 -21.94
C ARG A 162 -5.42 -12.15 -20.44
N ILE A 163 -6.08 -11.18 -19.83
CA ILE A 163 -5.98 -10.91 -18.41
C ILE A 163 -7.36 -11.06 -17.78
N CYS A 164 -7.42 -11.90 -16.75
CA CYS A 164 -8.56 -11.99 -15.84
C CYS A 164 -8.16 -11.39 -14.50
N LEU A 165 -8.84 -10.32 -14.10
CA LEU A 165 -8.66 -9.77 -12.75
C LEU A 165 -9.40 -10.63 -11.73
N VAL A 166 -8.77 -10.86 -10.60
CA VAL A 166 -9.33 -11.69 -9.53
C VAL A 166 -9.49 -10.87 -8.27
N SER A 167 -10.73 -10.73 -7.82
CA SER A 167 -11.05 -10.19 -6.51
C SER A 167 -10.96 -11.30 -5.46
N PRO A 168 -10.11 -11.17 -4.42
CA PRO A 168 -9.93 -12.21 -3.41
C PRO A 168 -11.15 -12.41 -2.51
N ASP A 169 -12.08 -11.46 -2.48
CA ASP A 169 -13.37 -11.54 -1.81
C ASP A 169 -14.33 -10.43 -2.27
N ALA A 170 -15.55 -10.44 -1.75
CA ALA A 170 -16.56 -9.45 -2.08
C ALA A 170 -16.18 -8.02 -1.66
N GLY A 171 -15.36 -7.86 -0.62
CA GLY A 171 -14.92 -6.55 -0.13
C GLY A 171 -13.98 -5.84 -1.10
N ALA A 172 -13.11 -6.59 -1.78
CA ALA A 172 -12.17 -6.05 -2.76
C ALA A 172 -12.81 -5.79 -4.13
N TYR A 173 -14.03 -6.32 -4.41
CA TYR A 173 -14.65 -6.28 -5.73
C TYR A 173 -14.76 -4.88 -6.32
N LYS A 174 -15.20 -3.89 -5.54
CA LYS A 174 -15.33 -2.51 -6.01
C LYS A 174 -14.00 -1.95 -6.52
N LYS A 175 -12.91 -2.18 -5.78
CA LYS A 175 -11.56 -1.76 -6.18
C LYS A 175 -11.10 -2.46 -7.46
N VAL A 176 -11.30 -3.77 -7.55
CA VAL A 176 -10.95 -4.57 -8.75
C VAL A 176 -11.77 -4.14 -9.96
N TYR A 177 -13.04 -3.84 -9.78
CA TYR A 177 -13.91 -3.33 -10.85
C TYR A 177 -13.44 -1.96 -11.38
N ASP A 178 -13.05 -1.04 -10.49
CA ASP A 178 -12.52 0.26 -10.87
C ASP A 178 -11.20 0.12 -11.66
N VAL A 179 -10.34 -0.81 -11.26
CA VAL A 179 -9.11 -1.19 -11.99
C VAL A 179 -9.46 -1.74 -13.38
N ALA A 180 -10.40 -2.70 -13.46
CA ALA A 180 -10.83 -3.27 -14.73
C ALA A 180 -11.34 -2.20 -15.70
N LYS A 181 -12.20 -1.31 -15.20
CA LYS A 181 -12.74 -0.18 -15.98
C LYS A 181 -11.64 0.74 -16.48
N TRP A 182 -10.64 1.05 -15.65
CA TRP A 182 -9.52 1.93 -16.02
C TRP A 182 -8.67 1.35 -17.14
N PHE A 183 -8.40 0.03 -17.08
CA PHE A 183 -7.55 -0.65 -18.08
C PHE A 183 -8.33 -1.31 -19.22
N GLY A 184 -9.65 -1.24 -19.23
CA GLY A 184 -10.49 -1.87 -20.25
C GLY A 184 -10.47 -3.41 -20.21
N ILE A 185 -10.15 -4.01 -19.04
CA ILE A 185 -10.13 -5.46 -18.84
C ILE A 185 -11.57 -5.93 -18.65
N LYS A 186 -11.99 -6.92 -19.44
CA LYS A 186 -13.39 -7.40 -19.47
C LYS A 186 -13.66 -8.54 -18.50
N GLU A 187 -12.64 -9.35 -18.23
CA GLU A 187 -12.77 -10.54 -17.40
C GLU A 187 -12.45 -10.24 -15.95
N ILE A 188 -13.45 -10.40 -15.08
CA ILE A 188 -13.31 -10.28 -13.62
C ILE A 188 -13.97 -11.47 -12.98
N ILE A 189 -13.26 -12.14 -12.09
CA ILE A 189 -13.81 -13.16 -11.21
C ILE A 189 -13.70 -12.71 -9.75
N THR A 190 -14.66 -13.13 -8.94
CA THR A 190 -14.67 -12.85 -7.49
C THR A 190 -14.67 -14.15 -6.73
N ALA A 191 -13.67 -14.32 -5.88
CA ALA A 191 -13.64 -15.44 -4.97
C ALA A 191 -14.64 -15.24 -3.81
N SER A 192 -15.24 -16.33 -3.38
CA SER A 192 -16.12 -16.37 -2.22
C SER A 192 -15.49 -17.21 -1.11
N LYS A 193 -15.58 -16.71 0.13
CA LYS A 193 -15.07 -17.40 1.32
C LYS A 193 -16.24 -17.97 2.11
N VAL A 194 -16.35 -19.28 2.15
CA VAL A 194 -17.30 -19.97 3.04
C VAL A 194 -16.66 -20.00 4.43
N ARG A 195 -17.35 -19.46 5.41
CA ARG A 195 -16.88 -19.38 6.80
C ARG A 195 -17.77 -20.26 7.69
N ASP A 196 -17.14 -20.85 8.67
CA ASP A 196 -17.83 -21.46 9.78
C ASP A 196 -18.57 -20.36 10.57
N LEU A 197 -19.85 -20.57 10.85
CA LEU A 197 -20.70 -19.56 11.48
C LEU A 197 -20.35 -19.32 12.96
N ASP A 198 -19.83 -20.36 13.65
CA ASP A 198 -19.54 -20.28 15.07
C ASP A 198 -18.14 -19.72 15.33
N SER A 199 -17.14 -20.20 14.59
CA SER A 199 -15.74 -19.83 14.78
C SER A 199 -15.27 -18.69 13.87
N GLY A 200 -16.03 -18.36 12.81
CA GLY A 200 -15.64 -17.39 11.77
C GLY A 200 -14.47 -17.85 10.89
N LYS A 201 -13.97 -19.08 11.08
CA LYS A 201 -12.85 -19.62 10.29
C LYS A 201 -13.27 -19.86 8.85
N ILE A 202 -12.35 -19.60 7.91
CA ILE A 202 -12.56 -19.93 6.50
C ILE A 202 -12.50 -21.45 6.35
N LEU A 203 -13.61 -22.05 5.91
CA LEU A 203 -13.74 -23.47 5.62
C LEU A 203 -13.32 -23.78 4.19
N LYS A 204 -13.67 -22.91 3.24
CA LYS A 204 -13.40 -23.11 1.82
C LYS A 204 -13.33 -21.77 1.09
N THR A 205 -12.42 -21.66 0.15
CA THR A 205 -12.43 -20.62 -0.89
C THR A 205 -13.02 -21.23 -2.16
N VAL A 206 -13.88 -20.48 -2.84
CA VAL A 206 -14.56 -20.91 -4.07
C VAL A 206 -14.37 -19.83 -5.13
N VAL A 207 -14.05 -20.22 -6.35
CA VAL A 207 -14.07 -19.35 -7.54
C VAL A 207 -15.19 -19.81 -8.49
N PRO A 208 -15.68 -18.93 -9.37
CA PRO A 208 -16.53 -19.36 -10.49
C PRO A 208 -15.79 -20.35 -11.38
N SER A 209 -16.53 -21.22 -12.11
CA SER A 209 -15.91 -22.16 -13.05
C SER A 209 -15.06 -21.43 -14.10
N LEU A 210 -13.85 -21.94 -14.32
CA LEU A 210 -12.86 -21.43 -15.26
C LEU A 210 -12.82 -22.20 -16.58
N GLU A 211 -13.75 -23.15 -16.80
CA GLU A 211 -13.76 -24.04 -17.99
C GLU A 211 -13.73 -23.26 -19.31
N ASN A 212 -14.41 -22.13 -19.38
CA ASN A 212 -14.46 -21.30 -20.59
C ASN A 212 -13.25 -20.38 -20.78
N HIS A 213 -12.31 -20.35 -19.83
CA HIS A 213 -11.10 -19.55 -19.94
C HIS A 213 -10.07 -20.25 -20.81
N ASN A 214 -9.49 -19.51 -21.75
CA ASN A 214 -8.40 -20.02 -22.58
C ASN A 214 -7.14 -20.26 -21.72
N ASP A 215 -6.28 -21.17 -22.16
CA ASP A 215 -5.07 -21.56 -21.40
C ASP A 215 -4.00 -20.45 -21.33
N ASP A 216 -4.09 -19.44 -22.19
CA ASP A 216 -3.18 -18.30 -22.22
C ASP A 216 -3.62 -17.13 -21.30
N ILE A 217 -4.78 -17.26 -20.63
CA ILE A 217 -5.26 -16.27 -19.67
C ILE A 217 -4.35 -16.23 -18.44
N LYS A 218 -3.97 -14.99 -18.05
CA LYS A 218 -3.20 -14.70 -16.86
C LYS A 218 -4.13 -14.17 -15.78
N TYR A 219 -4.13 -14.83 -14.63
CA TYR A 219 -4.95 -14.44 -13.49
C TYR A 219 -4.17 -13.43 -12.64
N VAL A 220 -4.72 -12.25 -12.46
CA VAL A 220 -4.09 -11.16 -11.70
C VAL A 220 -4.94 -10.87 -10.49
N ILE A 221 -4.50 -11.34 -9.32
CA ILE A 221 -5.15 -11.08 -8.04
C ILE A 221 -4.73 -9.68 -7.59
N VAL A 222 -5.71 -8.79 -7.35
CA VAL A 222 -5.47 -7.40 -6.92
C VAL A 222 -6.10 -7.16 -5.57
N ASP A 223 -5.30 -6.63 -4.63
CA ASP A 223 -5.78 -6.24 -3.30
C ASP A 223 -4.97 -5.05 -2.73
N ASP A 224 -5.40 -4.52 -1.59
CA ASP A 224 -4.69 -3.44 -0.90
C ASP A 224 -3.53 -3.96 -0.04
N ILE A 225 -3.70 -5.04 0.73
CA ILE A 225 -2.72 -5.51 1.72
C ILE A 225 -2.46 -7.01 1.58
N CYS A 226 -1.17 -7.37 1.57
CA CYS A 226 -0.72 -8.73 1.82
C CYS A 226 0.05 -8.78 3.14
N ASP A 227 -0.53 -9.44 4.14
CA ASP A 227 0.15 -9.76 5.40
C ASP A 227 0.91 -11.09 5.28
N GLY A 228 0.45 -12.20 5.86
CA GLY A 228 1.09 -13.51 5.73
C GLY A 228 0.83 -14.22 4.40
N GLY A 229 -0.04 -13.69 3.53
CA GLY A 229 -0.28 -14.24 2.18
C GLY A 229 -1.28 -15.40 2.09
N ARG A 230 -1.70 -15.98 3.21
CA ARG A 230 -2.55 -17.20 3.23
C ARG A 230 -3.81 -17.10 2.36
N THR A 231 -4.52 -15.98 2.41
CA THR A 231 -5.73 -15.75 1.58
C THR A 231 -5.43 -15.92 0.09
N PHE A 232 -4.31 -15.38 -0.36
CA PHE A 232 -3.90 -15.41 -1.77
C PHE A 232 -3.41 -16.78 -2.19
N VAL A 233 -2.68 -17.47 -1.31
CA VAL A 233 -2.22 -18.84 -1.54
C VAL A 233 -3.42 -19.80 -1.68
N GLU A 234 -4.38 -19.76 -0.77
CA GLU A 234 -5.60 -20.58 -0.87
C GLU A 234 -6.39 -20.30 -2.15
N LEU A 235 -6.47 -19.04 -2.57
CA LEU A 235 -7.11 -18.67 -3.81
C LEU A 235 -6.35 -19.19 -5.03
N ALA A 236 -5.02 -19.09 -5.04
CA ALA A 236 -4.19 -19.58 -6.12
C ALA A 236 -4.25 -21.14 -6.24
N LYS A 237 -4.34 -21.85 -5.11
CA LYS A 237 -4.56 -23.30 -5.08
C LYS A 237 -5.85 -23.67 -5.82
N VAL A 238 -6.97 -23.02 -5.49
CA VAL A 238 -8.26 -23.29 -6.13
C VAL A 238 -8.22 -23.00 -7.64
N ILE A 239 -7.56 -21.93 -8.06
CA ILE A 239 -7.39 -21.64 -9.50
C ILE A 239 -6.56 -22.73 -10.18
N LYS A 240 -5.48 -23.20 -9.55
CA LYS A 240 -4.62 -24.26 -10.10
C LYS A 240 -5.26 -25.66 -10.07
N GLU A 241 -6.21 -25.91 -9.18
CA GLU A 241 -7.02 -27.15 -9.20
C GLU A 241 -7.86 -27.25 -10.50
N GLU A 242 -8.45 -26.14 -10.96
CA GLU A 242 -9.22 -26.11 -12.22
C GLU A 242 -8.33 -25.92 -13.45
N LYS A 243 -7.25 -25.14 -13.33
CA LYS A 243 -6.30 -24.79 -14.41
C LYS A 243 -4.86 -25.01 -13.93
N PRO A 244 -4.32 -26.24 -13.97
CA PRO A 244 -3.00 -26.57 -13.42
C PRO A 244 -1.84 -25.74 -14.00
N ASN A 245 -1.94 -25.32 -15.26
CA ASN A 245 -0.93 -24.50 -15.94
C ASN A 245 -1.19 -23.00 -15.85
N ALA A 246 -2.20 -22.55 -15.08
CA ALA A 246 -2.55 -21.14 -14.96
C ALA A 246 -1.34 -20.30 -14.54
N LYS A 247 -1.17 -19.14 -15.19
CA LYS A 247 -0.23 -18.12 -14.77
C LYS A 247 -0.93 -17.17 -13.80
N ILE A 248 -0.43 -17.12 -12.57
CA ILE A 248 -1.06 -16.36 -11.49
C ILE A 248 -0.10 -15.30 -11.00
N HIS A 249 -0.60 -14.07 -10.90
CA HIS A 249 0.16 -12.92 -10.43
C HIS A 249 -0.56 -12.25 -9.26
N LEU A 250 0.21 -11.77 -8.28
CA LEU A 250 -0.28 -11.03 -7.12
C LEU A 250 0.13 -9.57 -7.22
N VAL A 251 -0.83 -8.66 -7.12
CA VAL A 251 -0.62 -7.21 -7.10
C VAL A 251 -1.23 -6.65 -5.83
N VAL A 252 -0.39 -6.22 -4.91
CA VAL A 252 -0.83 -5.66 -3.62
C VAL A 252 -0.15 -4.35 -3.33
N THR A 253 -0.91 -3.34 -2.93
CA THR A 253 -0.36 -2.01 -2.67
C THR A 253 0.58 -2.03 -1.48
N HIS A 254 0.20 -2.69 -0.40
CA HIS A 254 0.93 -2.74 0.87
C HIS A 254 1.41 -4.15 1.19
N GLY A 255 2.65 -4.44 0.81
CA GLY A 255 3.27 -5.73 1.06
C GLY A 255 3.94 -5.79 2.43
N ILE A 256 3.28 -6.37 3.44
CA ILE A 256 3.88 -6.67 4.75
C ILE A 256 4.74 -7.93 4.65
N PHE A 257 4.21 -8.99 4.02
CA PHE A 257 4.85 -10.28 3.80
C PHE A 257 5.46 -10.84 5.08
N SER A 258 4.64 -10.91 6.15
CA SER A 258 5.08 -11.34 7.49
C SER A 258 5.51 -12.81 7.54
N ALA A 259 4.99 -13.67 6.65
CA ALA A 259 5.36 -15.07 6.53
C ALA A 259 6.46 -15.33 5.46
N GLY A 260 7.04 -14.28 4.88
CA GLY A 260 8.02 -14.41 3.80
C GLY A 260 7.40 -14.74 2.45
N PHE A 261 8.19 -15.33 1.56
CA PHE A 261 7.81 -15.55 0.15
C PHE A 261 7.75 -17.02 -0.27
N ASP A 262 8.17 -17.95 0.58
CA ASP A 262 8.31 -19.37 0.19
C ASP A 262 7.00 -19.94 -0.31
N GLU A 263 5.93 -19.87 0.48
CA GLU A 263 4.62 -20.39 0.09
C GLU A 263 4.00 -19.60 -1.08
N LEU A 264 4.21 -18.28 -1.11
CA LEU A 264 3.77 -17.44 -2.25
C LEU A 264 4.49 -17.86 -3.54
N GLY A 265 5.79 -18.18 -3.47
CA GLY A 265 6.61 -18.60 -4.60
C GLY A 265 6.20 -19.91 -5.25
N GLU A 266 5.54 -20.80 -4.51
CA GLU A 266 5.01 -22.05 -5.05
C GLU A 266 3.85 -21.82 -6.03
N TYR A 267 3.01 -20.81 -5.77
CA TYR A 267 1.76 -20.60 -6.50
C TYR A 267 1.78 -19.42 -7.46
N PHE A 268 2.63 -18.42 -7.21
CA PHE A 268 2.64 -17.19 -8.01
C PHE A 268 3.81 -17.15 -8.99
N ASP A 269 3.52 -16.78 -10.24
CA ASP A 269 4.53 -16.53 -11.28
C ASP A 269 5.14 -15.12 -11.15
N GLY A 270 4.45 -14.20 -10.48
CA GLY A 270 4.96 -12.85 -10.19
C GLY A 270 4.21 -12.16 -9.05
N ILE A 271 4.96 -11.36 -8.27
CA ILE A 271 4.45 -10.57 -7.16
C ILE A 271 4.87 -9.12 -7.36
N TYR A 272 3.90 -8.23 -7.29
CA TYR A 272 4.08 -6.79 -7.52
C TYR A 272 3.55 -6.01 -6.31
N THR A 273 4.35 -5.10 -5.79
CA THR A 273 3.97 -4.27 -4.64
C THR A 273 4.62 -2.90 -4.69
N THR A 274 4.30 -2.02 -3.75
CA THR A 274 5.02 -0.77 -3.53
C THR A 274 5.96 -0.89 -2.35
N ASN A 275 6.86 0.08 -2.18
CA ASN A 275 7.70 0.18 -0.98
C ASN A 275 7.03 0.95 0.18
N SER A 276 5.70 1.01 0.21
CA SER A 276 4.92 1.70 1.25
C SER A 276 5.21 1.24 2.67
N ILE A 277 5.49 -0.07 2.85
CA ILE A 277 5.79 -0.67 4.17
C ILE A 277 7.31 -0.72 4.39
N LYS A 278 8.06 -1.30 3.46
CA LYS A 278 9.51 -1.50 3.54
C LYS A 278 10.12 -1.61 2.15
N ASP A 279 11.42 -1.34 2.06
CA ASP A 279 12.18 -1.70 0.87
C ASP A 279 12.54 -3.19 0.96
N ILE A 280 12.27 -3.94 -0.10
CA ILE A 280 12.50 -5.38 -0.16
C ILE A 280 13.62 -5.59 -1.19
N SER A 281 14.84 -5.82 -0.70
CA SER A 281 16.02 -6.06 -1.53
C SER A 281 16.23 -7.54 -1.82
N ASP A 282 15.72 -8.43 -0.96
CA ASP A 282 15.87 -9.87 -1.08
C ASP A 282 14.56 -10.57 -0.70
N VAL A 283 14.06 -11.36 -1.62
CA VAL A 283 12.86 -12.18 -1.42
C VAL A 283 13.19 -13.58 -0.89
N GLY A 284 14.47 -13.85 -0.63
CA GLY A 284 14.96 -15.17 -0.18
C GLY A 284 14.70 -16.24 -1.24
N THR A 285 15.67 -16.57 -2.05
CA THR A 285 15.57 -17.74 -2.89
C THR A 285 15.88 -18.96 -2.02
N SER A 286 14.84 -19.63 -1.51
CA SER A 286 15.02 -21.03 -1.07
C SER A 286 15.58 -21.81 -2.25
N SER A 287 16.66 -22.54 -2.03
CA SER A 287 17.37 -23.32 -3.06
C SER A 287 16.50 -24.39 -3.75
N THR A 288 15.27 -24.56 -3.33
CA THR A 288 14.29 -25.56 -3.81
C THR A 288 13.12 -24.95 -4.59
N LEU A 289 12.96 -23.61 -4.63
CA LEU A 289 11.81 -22.94 -5.23
C LEU A 289 12.17 -22.27 -6.56
N LYS A 290 11.20 -22.21 -7.46
CA LYS A 290 11.25 -21.37 -8.65
C LYS A 290 11.60 -19.93 -8.25
N PRO A 291 12.51 -19.25 -8.98
CA PRO A 291 12.73 -17.83 -8.72
C PRO A 291 11.43 -17.04 -8.96
N ILE A 292 10.97 -16.35 -7.94
CA ILE A 292 9.78 -15.51 -8.01
C ILE A 292 10.13 -14.26 -8.80
N ASN A 293 9.31 -13.90 -9.79
CA ASN A 293 9.40 -12.59 -10.43
C ASN A 293 8.81 -11.53 -9.48
N PHE A 294 9.61 -11.11 -8.50
CA PHE A 294 9.23 -10.06 -7.55
C PHE A 294 9.63 -8.69 -8.09
N LYS A 295 8.69 -7.75 -8.07
CA LYS A 295 8.96 -6.37 -8.46
C LYS A 295 8.30 -5.39 -7.49
N GLN A 296 9.07 -4.39 -7.08
CA GLN A 296 8.62 -3.35 -6.18
C GLN A 296 8.67 -1.98 -6.86
N LEU A 297 7.53 -1.27 -6.84
CA LEU A 297 7.43 0.11 -7.31
C LEU A 297 7.84 1.06 -6.19
N ASN A 298 8.86 1.89 -6.42
CA ASN A 298 9.23 2.95 -5.50
C ASN A 298 8.24 4.13 -5.63
N ILE A 299 7.69 4.58 -4.50
CA ILE A 299 6.69 5.64 -4.42
C ILE A 299 7.11 6.82 -3.52
N PHE A 300 8.33 6.81 -2.99
CA PHE A 300 8.91 7.88 -2.16
C PHE A 300 9.89 8.79 -2.89
#